data_b6ef79f6cea5d1fe24a2f910cd7ea1db
#
_entry.id   b6ef79f6cea5d1fe24a2f910cd7ea1db
#
_cell.length_a   1.000
_cell.length_b   1.000
_cell.length_c   1.000
_cell.angle_alpha   90.00
_cell.angle_beta   90.00
_cell.angle_gamma   90.00
#
_symmetry.space_group_name_H-M   'P 1'
#
loop_
_entity.id
_entity.type
_entity.pdbx_description
1 polymer ?
#
loop_
_entity_poly.entity_id
_entity_poly.type
_entity_poly.pdbx_seq_one_letter_code
_entity_poly.pdbx_strand_id
1 'polypeptide(L)'
;MKPIDGVSLSNLCDYSFGDQSGSFGNVPGHFMKPANLLNLEFVERILSNTNEYMTLFIDNIRLYKREIESVKPQDRSYVNSLMEESDLLSLCSKFPDKKFIIFTNLEDTSIDDFIFDKIPDNVLSINAVNAISFGNNVNPIPYGIQRKLNVNDNRVDILLSMIDRNIEPQGLLYVNHSVHTNPEERSGINELFLDKSWAKVEVSLVNYQEYLSSLKKSKFMICPIGNAVDCHRNWECLYMRRVPVMKRNKYFEYLLKDYPVLFVNNYSKVTEDLLISNQHLFEQMQRINLDGLDIQKFYDKIVNDSI
;
A
#
# COMPACT_ATOMS: atom_id res chain seq x y z
N MET A 1 16.10 -7.71 5.58
CA MET A 1 14.72 -7.18 5.40
C MET A 1 14.43 -7.04 3.92
N LYS A 2 13.30 -7.53 3.46
CA LYS A 2 12.77 -7.31 2.11
C LYS A 2 11.56 -6.39 2.24
N PRO A 3 11.51 -5.24 1.57
CA PRO A 3 10.40 -4.30 1.74
C PRO A 3 9.08 -4.87 1.21
N ILE A 4 7.97 -4.40 1.78
CA ILE A 4 6.63 -4.72 1.29
C ILE A 4 6.42 -4.03 -0.05
N ASP A 5 6.05 -4.79 -1.06
CA ASP A 5 5.56 -4.34 -2.37
C ASP A 5 4.59 -5.38 -2.93
N GLY A 6 3.70 -4.92 -3.82
CA GLY A 6 2.64 -5.79 -4.33
C GLY A 6 3.16 -6.97 -5.15
N VAL A 7 4.28 -6.82 -5.85
CA VAL A 7 4.88 -7.91 -6.63
C VAL A 7 5.45 -8.99 -5.74
N SER A 8 6.19 -8.58 -4.70
CA SER A 8 6.74 -9.53 -3.73
C SER A 8 5.62 -10.25 -2.98
N LEU A 9 4.54 -9.54 -2.63
CA LEU A 9 3.37 -10.12 -1.97
C LEU A 9 2.68 -11.15 -2.88
N SER A 10 2.46 -10.83 -4.15
CA SER A 10 1.85 -11.76 -5.10
C SER A 10 2.65 -13.04 -5.29
N ASN A 11 3.98 -12.95 -5.22
CA ASN A 11 4.88 -14.11 -5.34
C ASN A 11 4.88 -15.04 -4.11
N LEU A 12 4.35 -14.61 -2.98
CA LEU A 12 4.20 -15.44 -1.77
C LEU A 12 2.88 -16.19 -1.75
N CYS A 13 1.88 -15.77 -2.53
CA CYS A 13 0.58 -16.42 -2.58
C CYS A 13 0.61 -17.70 -3.43
N ASP A 14 -0.26 -18.67 -3.11
CA ASP A 14 -0.39 -19.91 -3.86
C ASP A 14 -0.85 -19.68 -5.31
N TYR A 15 -1.66 -18.61 -5.50
CA TYR A 15 -2.15 -18.22 -6.81
C TYR A 15 -2.34 -16.71 -6.92
N SER A 16 -1.98 -16.14 -8.07
CA SER A 16 -2.06 -14.71 -8.29
C SER A 16 -2.77 -14.38 -9.59
N PHE A 17 -3.68 -13.42 -9.52
CA PHE A 17 -4.40 -12.86 -10.65
C PHE A 17 -3.92 -11.43 -10.88
N GLY A 18 -3.72 -11.02 -12.12
CA GLY A 18 -3.34 -9.65 -12.42
C GLY A 18 -3.26 -9.37 -13.91
N ASP A 19 -3.28 -8.10 -14.28
CA ASP A 19 -3.13 -7.67 -15.66
C ASP A 19 -1.64 -7.58 -16.05
N GLN A 20 -1.27 -8.23 -17.13
CA GLN A 20 0.09 -8.14 -17.69
C GLN A 20 0.35 -6.81 -18.42
N SER A 21 -0.69 -6.04 -18.75
CA SER A 21 -0.59 -4.81 -19.54
C SER A 21 -0.35 -3.54 -18.71
N GLY A 22 -0.54 -3.62 -17.40
CA GLY A 22 -0.42 -2.48 -16.48
C GLY A 22 1.00 -2.27 -15.94
N SER A 23 1.09 -1.77 -14.72
CA SER A 23 2.34 -1.47 -14.01
C SER A 23 3.26 -2.66 -13.78
N PHE A 24 2.82 -3.87 -14.11
CA PHE A 24 3.42 -5.14 -13.74
C PHE A 24 4.41 -5.69 -14.75
N GLY A 25 4.34 -5.36 -16.04
CA GLY A 25 5.25 -5.92 -17.04
C GLY A 25 5.49 -7.43 -16.85
N ASN A 26 6.13 -8.10 -17.75
CA ASN A 26 6.38 -9.55 -17.72
C ASN A 26 6.98 -10.05 -16.38
N VAL A 27 6.14 -10.38 -15.39
CA VAL A 27 6.59 -11.16 -14.23
C VAL A 27 6.55 -12.63 -14.62
N PRO A 28 7.68 -13.34 -14.54
CA PRO A 28 7.69 -14.75 -14.90
C PRO A 28 6.82 -15.56 -13.93
N GLY A 29 5.84 -16.24 -14.47
CA GLY A 29 5.34 -17.48 -13.90
C GLY A 29 4.03 -17.48 -13.14
N HIS A 30 3.46 -16.35 -12.66
CA HIS A 30 2.29 -16.41 -11.77
C HIS A 30 1.12 -15.51 -12.14
N PHE A 31 1.26 -14.59 -13.08
CA PHE A 31 0.16 -13.72 -13.49
C PHE A 31 -0.60 -14.30 -14.66
N MET A 32 -1.87 -14.58 -14.43
CA MET A 32 -2.77 -14.98 -15.49
C MET A 32 -3.36 -13.76 -16.20
N LYS A 33 -3.54 -13.87 -17.50
CA LYS A 33 -4.23 -12.85 -18.30
C LYS A 33 -5.65 -12.64 -17.76
N PRO A 34 -6.15 -11.38 -17.80
CA PRO A 34 -7.42 -10.99 -17.23
C PRO A 34 -8.64 -11.75 -17.70
N ALA A 35 -8.55 -12.40 -18.85
CA ALA A 35 -9.70 -12.84 -19.61
C ALA A 35 -10.53 -13.96 -18.97
N ASN A 36 -10.01 -14.73 -18.01
CA ASN A 36 -10.80 -15.83 -17.42
C ASN A 36 -10.34 -16.13 -15.98
N LEU A 37 -10.99 -15.54 -14.97
CA LEU A 37 -10.90 -16.00 -13.59
C LEU A 37 -11.32 -17.47 -13.45
N LEU A 38 -12.22 -17.94 -14.30
CA LEU A 38 -12.69 -19.32 -14.42
C LEU A 38 -11.92 -20.11 -15.47
N ASN A 39 -10.58 -20.05 -15.46
CA ASN A 39 -9.86 -20.93 -16.35
C ASN A 39 -9.61 -22.30 -15.69
N LEU A 40 -9.39 -23.27 -16.56
CA LEU A 40 -9.15 -24.66 -16.16
C LEU A 40 -7.98 -24.76 -15.17
N GLU A 41 -6.91 -24.00 -15.40
CA GLU A 41 -5.71 -24.00 -14.55
C GLU A 41 -6.00 -23.58 -13.10
N PHE A 42 -6.82 -22.54 -12.89
CA PHE A 42 -7.19 -22.12 -11.53
C PHE A 42 -8.03 -23.19 -10.83
N VAL A 43 -9.00 -23.75 -11.52
CA VAL A 43 -9.84 -24.86 -11.00
C VAL A 43 -8.96 -26.06 -10.65
N GLU A 44 -8.05 -26.45 -11.53
CA GLU A 44 -7.10 -27.55 -11.27
C GLU A 44 -6.21 -27.27 -10.06
N ARG A 45 -5.73 -26.04 -9.88
CA ARG A 45 -4.95 -25.63 -8.70
C ARG A 45 -5.77 -25.70 -7.43
N ILE A 46 -7.02 -25.22 -7.42
CA ILE A 46 -7.89 -25.35 -6.24
C ILE A 46 -8.12 -26.82 -5.90
N LEU A 47 -8.43 -27.64 -6.89
CA LEU A 47 -8.71 -29.06 -6.69
C LEU A 47 -7.48 -29.85 -6.25
N SER A 48 -6.31 -29.53 -6.76
CA SER A 48 -5.04 -30.19 -6.41
C SER A 48 -4.43 -29.70 -5.10
N ASN A 49 -4.85 -28.53 -4.59
CA ASN A 49 -4.33 -28.00 -3.33
C ASN A 49 -4.85 -28.85 -2.17
N THR A 50 -3.92 -29.49 -1.44
CA THR A 50 -4.20 -30.34 -0.29
C THR A 50 -4.07 -29.61 1.06
N ASN A 51 -3.65 -28.34 1.05
CA ASN A 51 -3.53 -27.53 2.25
C ASN A 51 -4.91 -27.22 2.84
N GLU A 52 -4.96 -26.92 4.13
CA GLU A 52 -6.17 -26.52 4.83
C GLU A 52 -6.78 -25.23 4.25
N TYR A 53 -5.94 -24.34 3.76
CA TYR A 53 -6.31 -23.09 3.11
C TYR A 53 -5.47 -22.83 1.86
N MET A 54 -5.92 -21.88 1.06
CA MET A 54 -5.22 -21.39 -0.14
C MET A 54 -5.11 -19.87 -0.08
N THR A 55 -3.92 -19.36 -0.34
CA THR A 55 -3.68 -17.91 -0.40
C THR A 55 -3.79 -17.42 -1.84
N LEU A 56 -4.57 -16.36 -2.05
CA LEU A 56 -4.85 -15.79 -3.36
C LEU A 56 -4.42 -14.33 -3.40
N PHE A 57 -3.85 -13.89 -4.50
CA PHE A 57 -3.57 -12.50 -4.76
C PHE A 57 -4.37 -11.98 -5.95
N ILE A 58 -4.98 -10.81 -5.80
CA ILE A 58 -5.76 -10.16 -6.85
C ILE A 58 -5.71 -8.63 -6.69
N ASP A 59 -5.94 -7.90 -7.77
CA ASP A 59 -6.20 -6.46 -7.69
C ASP A 59 -7.60 -6.16 -7.10
N ASN A 60 -7.77 -4.97 -6.52
CA ASN A 60 -9.03 -4.59 -5.84
C ASN A 60 -10.23 -4.55 -6.80
N ILE A 61 -10.01 -4.23 -8.07
CA ILE A 61 -11.09 -4.05 -9.05
C ILE A 61 -11.81 -5.38 -9.30
N ARG A 62 -11.08 -6.49 -9.23
CA ARG A 62 -11.58 -7.84 -9.54
C ARG A 62 -12.01 -8.63 -8.32
N LEU A 63 -11.81 -8.09 -7.14
CA LEU A 63 -12.16 -8.78 -5.92
C LEU A 63 -13.67 -9.05 -5.83
N TYR A 64 -14.47 -8.05 -6.17
CA TYR A 64 -15.93 -8.13 -6.23
C TYR A 64 -16.48 -7.17 -7.27
N LYS A 65 -17.68 -7.49 -7.79
CA LYS A 65 -18.37 -6.65 -8.77
C LYS A 65 -18.79 -5.34 -8.14
N ARG A 66 -18.28 -4.22 -8.67
CA ARG A 66 -18.62 -2.86 -8.23
C ARG A 66 -19.65 -2.24 -9.16
N GLU A 67 -20.46 -1.33 -8.62
CA GLU A 67 -21.23 -0.42 -9.46
C GLU A 67 -20.28 0.59 -10.09
N ILE A 68 -20.45 0.83 -11.40
CA ILE A 68 -19.55 1.70 -12.21
C ILE A 68 -19.46 3.12 -11.62
N GLU A 69 -20.51 3.58 -10.94
CA GLU A 69 -20.56 4.93 -10.36
C GLU A 69 -19.58 5.16 -9.22
N SER A 70 -19.16 4.10 -8.53
CA SER A 70 -18.18 4.17 -7.44
C SER A 70 -16.72 4.24 -7.92
N VAL A 71 -16.46 4.08 -9.21
CA VAL A 71 -15.11 4.04 -9.79
C VAL A 71 -14.75 5.41 -10.37
N LYS A 72 -13.50 5.84 -10.19
CA LYS A 72 -13.01 7.10 -10.77
C LYS A 72 -13.22 7.12 -12.29
N PRO A 73 -13.52 8.29 -12.91
CA PRO A 73 -13.81 8.38 -14.34
C PRO A 73 -12.74 7.78 -15.25
N GLN A 74 -11.47 7.89 -14.89
CA GLN A 74 -10.35 7.33 -15.65
C GLN A 74 -10.34 5.79 -15.68
N ASP A 75 -10.93 5.16 -14.66
CA ASP A 75 -10.92 3.71 -14.51
C ASP A 75 -12.17 3.03 -15.09
N ARG A 76 -13.20 3.84 -15.45
CA ARG A 76 -14.51 3.32 -15.90
C ARG A 76 -14.46 2.49 -17.18
N SER A 77 -13.64 2.88 -18.16
CA SER A 77 -13.53 2.13 -19.41
C SER A 77 -12.90 0.76 -19.20
N TYR A 78 -11.93 0.69 -18.28
CA TYR A 78 -11.28 -0.55 -17.89
C TYR A 78 -12.22 -1.44 -17.08
N VAL A 79 -12.92 -0.86 -16.09
CA VAL A 79 -13.90 -1.59 -15.28
C VAL A 79 -15.04 -2.16 -16.11
N ASN A 80 -15.53 -1.42 -17.11
CA ASN A 80 -16.58 -1.90 -18.01
C ASN A 80 -16.17 -3.20 -18.75
N SER A 81 -14.91 -3.31 -19.15
CA SER A 81 -14.40 -4.51 -19.81
C SER A 81 -14.25 -5.72 -18.87
N LEU A 82 -14.21 -5.47 -17.56
CA LEU A 82 -14.04 -6.49 -16.52
C LEU A 82 -15.36 -6.95 -15.90
N MET A 83 -16.44 -6.15 -16.02
CA MET A 83 -17.74 -6.43 -15.41
C MET A 83 -18.53 -7.56 -16.05
N GLU A 84 -18.11 -8.04 -17.21
CA GLU A 84 -18.72 -9.21 -17.88
C GLU A 84 -18.28 -10.54 -17.24
N GLU A 85 -17.27 -10.53 -16.37
CA GLU A 85 -16.70 -11.72 -15.73
C GLU A 85 -17.16 -11.90 -14.27
N SER A 86 -17.12 -13.14 -13.79
CA SER A 86 -17.34 -13.47 -12.38
C SER A 86 -16.22 -12.87 -11.52
N ASP A 87 -16.56 -12.19 -10.44
CA ASP A 87 -15.59 -11.72 -9.44
C ASP A 87 -15.01 -12.88 -8.60
N LEU A 88 -13.89 -12.62 -7.92
CA LEU A 88 -13.19 -13.65 -7.15
C LEU A 88 -14.04 -14.19 -5.99
N LEU A 89 -14.79 -13.34 -5.29
CA LEU A 89 -15.63 -13.78 -4.17
C LEU A 89 -16.74 -14.73 -4.62
N SER A 90 -17.40 -14.40 -5.75
CA SER A 90 -18.38 -15.30 -6.37
C SER A 90 -17.75 -16.62 -6.81
N LEU A 91 -16.49 -16.61 -7.21
CA LEU A 91 -15.77 -17.84 -7.56
C LEU A 91 -15.44 -18.67 -6.33
N CYS A 92 -14.92 -18.07 -5.26
CA CYS A 92 -14.62 -18.75 -4.01
C CYS A 92 -15.85 -19.48 -3.44
N SER A 93 -17.05 -18.88 -3.54
CA SER A 93 -18.29 -19.49 -3.06
C SER A 93 -18.66 -20.81 -3.75
N LYS A 94 -18.10 -21.08 -4.93
CA LYS A 94 -18.34 -22.34 -5.68
C LYS A 94 -17.51 -23.53 -5.14
N PHE A 95 -16.58 -23.26 -4.21
CA PHE A 95 -15.71 -24.26 -3.61
C PHE A 95 -15.87 -24.27 -2.06
N PRO A 96 -17.04 -24.61 -1.52
CA PRO A 96 -17.35 -24.45 -0.08
C PRO A 96 -16.43 -25.27 0.84
N ASP A 97 -15.85 -26.35 0.34
CA ASP A 97 -14.91 -27.20 1.09
C ASP A 97 -13.47 -26.68 1.11
N LYS A 98 -13.21 -25.56 0.44
CA LYS A 98 -11.90 -24.90 0.39
C LYS A 98 -11.95 -23.59 1.14
N LYS A 99 -10.92 -23.29 1.91
CA LYS A 99 -10.76 -22.02 2.64
C LYS A 99 -9.79 -21.10 1.89
N PHE A 100 -10.07 -19.81 1.91
CA PHE A 100 -9.26 -18.82 1.17
C PHE A 100 -8.83 -17.69 2.08
N ILE A 101 -7.55 -17.27 1.91
CA ILE A 101 -6.99 -16.04 2.45
C ILE A 101 -6.64 -15.17 1.23
N ILE A 102 -7.26 -14.01 1.11
CA ILE A 102 -7.13 -13.16 -0.07
C ILE A 102 -6.24 -11.97 0.26
N PHE A 103 -5.30 -11.68 -0.61
CA PHE A 103 -4.47 -10.47 -0.59
C PHE A 103 -4.77 -9.62 -1.82
N THR A 104 -4.85 -8.30 -1.62
CA THR A 104 -4.98 -7.36 -2.72
C THR A 104 -4.09 -6.16 -2.48
N ASN A 105 -3.32 -5.80 -3.50
CA ASN A 105 -2.41 -4.65 -3.51
C ASN A 105 -2.37 -4.09 -4.94
N LEU A 106 -1.76 -2.92 -5.14
CA LEU A 106 -1.43 -2.36 -6.44
C LEU A 106 -2.52 -1.51 -7.09
N GLU A 107 -3.58 -1.21 -6.35
CA GLU A 107 -4.70 -0.40 -6.82
C GLU A 107 -4.87 0.88 -6.00
N ASP A 108 -5.18 1.96 -6.71
CA ASP A 108 -5.60 3.23 -6.08
C ASP A 108 -7.09 3.20 -5.65
N THR A 109 -7.81 2.12 -5.99
CA THR A 109 -9.22 1.98 -5.68
C THR A 109 -9.42 1.55 -4.24
N SER A 110 -10.28 2.27 -3.51
CA SER A 110 -10.60 1.91 -2.13
C SER A 110 -11.57 0.74 -2.05
N ILE A 111 -11.43 -0.09 -1.01
CA ILE A 111 -12.43 -1.07 -0.60
C ILE A 111 -13.29 -0.43 0.49
N ASP A 112 -14.60 -0.46 0.30
CA ASP A 112 -15.63 0.08 1.17
C ASP A 112 -16.50 -1.02 1.79
N ASP A 113 -17.53 -0.64 2.54
CA ASP A 113 -18.42 -1.54 3.26
C ASP A 113 -19.33 -2.40 2.37
N PHE A 114 -19.47 -2.08 1.09
CA PHE A 114 -20.21 -2.93 0.14
C PHE A 114 -19.65 -4.36 -0.01
N ILE A 115 -18.40 -4.56 0.40
CA ILE A 115 -17.80 -5.90 0.35
C ILE A 115 -18.38 -6.84 1.41
N PHE A 116 -18.79 -6.34 2.58
CA PHE A 116 -19.08 -7.18 3.74
C PHE A 116 -20.18 -8.20 3.49
N ASP A 117 -21.24 -7.81 2.78
CA ASP A 117 -22.35 -8.70 2.44
C ASP A 117 -22.01 -9.69 1.30
N LYS A 118 -20.83 -9.60 0.71
CA LYS A 118 -20.40 -10.40 -0.44
C LYS A 118 -19.33 -11.44 -0.08
N ILE A 119 -18.82 -11.41 1.15
CA ILE A 119 -17.76 -12.30 1.59
C ILE A 119 -18.35 -13.67 1.86
N PRO A 120 -17.98 -14.73 1.11
CA PRO A 120 -18.42 -16.09 1.40
C PRO A 120 -17.82 -16.62 2.71
N ASP A 121 -18.52 -17.51 3.39
CA ASP A 121 -18.09 -18.09 4.68
C ASP A 121 -16.74 -18.82 4.61
N ASN A 122 -16.37 -19.29 3.44
CA ASN A 122 -15.09 -19.97 3.21
C ASN A 122 -13.92 -19.02 2.87
N VAL A 123 -14.14 -17.70 2.87
CA VAL A 123 -13.08 -16.70 2.82
C VAL A 123 -12.72 -16.28 4.25
N LEU A 124 -11.58 -16.74 4.73
CA LEU A 124 -11.11 -16.52 6.10
C LEU A 124 -10.72 -15.06 6.35
N SER A 125 -10.05 -14.44 5.39
CA SER A 125 -9.71 -13.02 5.45
C SER A 125 -9.48 -12.41 4.07
N ILE A 126 -9.75 -11.11 3.97
CA ILE A 126 -9.40 -10.24 2.84
C ILE A 126 -8.44 -9.18 3.35
N ASN A 127 -7.21 -9.22 2.90
CA ASN A 127 -6.13 -8.35 3.32
C ASN A 127 -5.81 -7.38 2.19
N ALA A 128 -6.29 -6.14 2.30
CA ALA A 128 -6.39 -5.23 1.17
C ALA A 128 -5.74 -3.85 1.43
N VAL A 129 -5.03 -3.35 0.43
CA VAL A 129 -4.66 -1.94 0.41
C VAL A 129 -5.92 -1.08 0.26
N ASN A 130 -5.87 0.12 0.79
CA ASN A 130 -6.97 1.08 0.68
C ASN A 130 -8.33 0.54 1.17
N ALA A 131 -8.34 -0.42 2.10
CA ALA A 131 -9.56 -0.84 2.78
C ALA A 131 -10.00 0.25 3.77
N ILE A 132 -10.80 1.20 3.29
CA ILE A 132 -11.30 2.32 4.11
C ILE A 132 -12.41 1.88 5.07
N SER A 133 -13.07 0.78 4.76
CA SER A 133 -13.94 0.03 5.67
C SER A 133 -13.26 -1.31 5.99
N PHE A 134 -13.15 -1.64 7.26
CA PHE A 134 -12.47 -2.84 7.74
C PHE A 134 -13.14 -3.41 8.99
N GLY A 135 -12.84 -4.65 9.31
CA GLY A 135 -13.59 -5.52 10.20
C GLY A 135 -14.27 -6.65 9.41
N ASN A 136 -14.99 -7.55 10.03
CA ASN A 136 -15.68 -8.68 9.37
C ASN A 136 -14.75 -9.42 8.37
N ASN A 137 -13.55 -9.78 8.81
CA ASN A 137 -12.51 -10.44 8.01
C ASN A 137 -11.86 -9.57 6.91
N VAL A 138 -12.14 -8.27 6.83
CA VAL A 138 -11.43 -7.33 5.97
C VAL A 138 -10.39 -6.57 6.79
N ASN A 139 -9.12 -6.67 6.39
CA ASN A 139 -7.98 -6.08 7.08
C ASN A 139 -7.24 -5.12 6.13
N PRO A 140 -7.02 -3.87 6.53
CA PRO A 140 -6.15 -2.99 5.76
C PRO A 140 -4.69 -3.46 5.84
N ILE A 141 -4.03 -3.47 4.69
CA ILE A 141 -2.60 -3.78 4.59
C ILE A 141 -1.82 -2.64 3.92
N PRO A 142 -0.49 -2.58 4.14
CA PRO A 142 0.36 -1.57 3.53
C PRO A 142 0.35 -1.59 2.00
N TYR A 143 0.29 -0.41 1.38
CA TYR A 143 0.61 -0.29 -0.04
C TYR A 143 2.09 -0.60 -0.29
N GLY A 144 2.93 -0.32 0.68
CA GLY A 144 4.36 -0.57 0.61
C GLY A 144 5.08 0.37 -0.36
N ILE A 145 6.23 -0.06 -0.87
CA ILE A 145 7.02 0.74 -1.82
C ILE A 145 6.57 0.49 -3.26
N GLN A 146 6.74 1.50 -4.11
CA GLN A 146 6.51 1.34 -5.53
C GLN A 146 7.59 0.47 -6.16
N ARG A 147 7.18 -0.62 -6.81
CA ARG A 147 8.04 -1.41 -7.67
C ARG A 147 7.54 -1.36 -9.09
N LYS A 148 8.35 -0.82 -10.01
CA LYS A 148 8.08 -0.90 -11.44
C LYS A 148 8.72 -2.17 -12.00
N LEU A 149 7.98 -2.88 -12.82
CA LEU A 149 8.44 -4.15 -13.40
C LEU A 149 9.25 -3.99 -14.69
N ASN A 150 9.66 -2.77 -15.03
CA ASN A 150 10.58 -2.61 -16.14
C ASN A 150 12.00 -3.05 -15.71
N VAL A 151 12.75 -3.57 -16.66
CA VAL A 151 14.09 -4.18 -16.48
C VAL A 151 15.09 -3.23 -15.77
N ASN A 152 14.80 -1.95 -15.68
CA ASN A 152 15.66 -0.92 -15.12
C ASN A 152 15.15 -0.35 -13.78
N ASP A 153 14.10 -0.92 -13.19
CA ASP A 153 13.63 -0.43 -11.89
C ASP A 153 14.47 -1.02 -10.75
N ASN A 154 15.34 -0.19 -10.22
CA ASN A 154 16.22 -0.51 -9.09
C ASN A 154 15.76 0.14 -7.77
N ARG A 155 14.51 0.54 -7.65
CA ARG A 155 13.99 1.25 -6.45
C ARG A 155 14.17 0.44 -5.17
N VAL A 156 13.93 -0.87 -5.23
CA VAL A 156 14.16 -1.75 -4.08
C VAL A 156 15.62 -1.72 -3.66
N ASP A 157 16.55 -1.86 -4.61
CA ASP A 157 18.00 -1.86 -4.32
C ASP A 157 18.46 -0.51 -3.79
N ILE A 158 17.95 0.58 -4.37
CA ILE A 158 18.24 1.93 -3.89
C ILE A 158 17.70 2.10 -2.46
N LEU A 159 16.46 1.71 -2.19
CA LEU A 159 15.86 1.78 -0.85
C LEU A 159 16.72 1.02 0.16
N LEU A 160 17.04 -0.25 -0.13
CA LEU A 160 17.86 -1.09 0.73
C LEU A 160 19.25 -0.48 0.97
N SER A 161 19.90 0.02 -0.09
CA SER A 161 21.18 0.71 0.05
C SER A 161 21.13 1.95 0.93
N MET A 162 19.96 2.62 0.97
CA MET A 162 19.75 3.82 1.76
C MET A 162 19.34 3.53 3.22
N ILE A 163 18.69 2.39 3.50
CA ILE A 163 18.32 2.01 4.87
C ILE A 163 19.55 1.97 5.77
N ASP A 164 20.61 1.32 5.31
CA ASP A 164 21.82 1.09 6.10
C ASP A 164 22.76 2.31 6.20
N ARG A 165 22.51 3.34 5.40
CA ARG A 165 23.33 4.57 5.48
C ARG A 165 22.99 5.35 6.74
N ASN A 166 23.99 5.58 7.59
CA ASN A 166 23.84 6.51 8.70
C ASN A 166 23.94 7.95 8.19
N ILE A 167 22.79 8.62 8.02
CA ILE A 167 22.69 10.02 7.64
C ILE A 167 22.02 10.77 8.78
N GLU A 168 22.82 11.61 9.45
CA GLU A 168 22.29 12.45 10.53
C GLU A 168 21.35 13.53 9.97
N PRO A 169 20.17 13.71 10.59
CA PRO A 169 19.24 14.75 10.19
C PRO A 169 19.84 16.14 10.38
N GLN A 170 19.72 16.98 9.35
CA GLN A 170 20.19 18.36 9.32
C GLN A 170 19.05 19.38 9.45
N GLY A 171 17.79 18.91 9.24
CA GLY A 171 16.59 19.71 9.28
C GLY A 171 15.43 18.99 10.01
N LEU A 172 14.37 19.73 10.26
CA LEU A 172 13.19 19.16 10.94
C LEU A 172 12.25 18.50 9.94
N LEU A 173 11.86 19.19 8.86
CA LEU A 173 10.78 18.77 7.98
C LEU A 173 11.24 18.62 6.53
N TYR A 174 10.78 17.55 5.88
CA TYR A 174 10.87 17.36 4.45
C TYR A 174 9.48 17.40 3.80
N VAL A 175 9.36 18.12 2.70
CA VAL A 175 8.13 18.25 1.91
C VAL A 175 8.44 17.96 0.46
N ASN A 176 7.92 16.87 -0.06
CA ASN A 176 8.03 16.49 -1.47
C ASN A 176 6.83 15.66 -1.87
N HIS A 177 5.98 16.19 -2.74
CA HIS A 177 4.85 15.47 -3.29
C HIS A 177 4.41 16.08 -4.62
N SER A 178 3.79 15.27 -5.48
CA SER A 178 3.14 15.77 -6.70
C SER A 178 1.72 16.26 -6.35
N VAL A 179 1.44 17.52 -6.64
CA VAL A 179 0.10 18.10 -6.45
C VAL A 179 -0.91 17.44 -7.39
N HIS A 180 -0.49 17.04 -8.61
CA HIS A 180 -1.37 16.50 -9.65
C HIS A 180 -2.06 15.18 -9.27
N THR A 181 -1.48 14.39 -8.34
CA THR A 181 -2.09 13.12 -7.93
C THR A 181 -3.33 13.32 -7.07
N ASN A 182 -3.42 14.43 -6.33
CA ASN A 182 -4.60 14.80 -5.55
C ASN A 182 -4.60 16.31 -5.30
N PRO A 183 -5.04 17.12 -6.28
CA PRO A 183 -5.02 18.57 -6.13
C PRO A 183 -5.87 19.10 -4.96
N GLU A 184 -6.98 18.45 -4.66
CA GLU A 184 -7.87 18.84 -3.55
C GLU A 184 -7.15 18.77 -2.20
N GLU A 185 -6.40 17.71 -1.96
CA GLU A 185 -5.67 17.48 -0.70
C GLU A 185 -4.32 18.19 -0.65
N ARG A 186 -3.62 18.30 -1.79
CA ARG A 186 -2.20 18.66 -1.84
C ARG A 186 -1.93 20.11 -2.23
N SER A 187 -2.90 20.81 -2.83
CA SER A 187 -2.71 22.22 -3.18
C SER A 187 -2.47 23.06 -1.93
N GLY A 188 -1.54 24.00 -2.02
CA GLY A 188 -1.19 24.89 -0.93
C GLY A 188 -0.27 24.32 0.16
N ILE A 189 -0.01 23.01 0.17
CA ILE A 189 0.87 22.42 1.22
C ILE A 189 2.32 22.93 1.07
N ASN A 190 2.85 23.01 -0.14
CA ASN A 190 4.23 23.47 -0.35
C ASN A 190 4.39 24.93 0.11
N GLU A 191 3.42 25.75 -0.17
CA GLU A 191 3.39 27.18 0.17
C GLU A 191 3.42 27.44 1.68
N LEU A 192 2.91 26.51 2.49
CA LEU A 192 2.98 26.60 3.95
C LEU A 192 4.43 26.56 4.48
N PHE A 193 5.34 25.96 3.72
CA PHE A 193 6.69 25.63 4.20
C PHE A 193 7.82 26.23 3.39
N LEU A 194 7.59 26.82 2.21
CA LEU A 194 8.64 27.34 1.32
C LEU A 194 9.58 28.33 1.99
N ASP A 195 9.06 29.21 2.86
CA ASP A 195 9.84 30.26 3.52
C ASP A 195 10.35 29.85 4.91
N LYS A 196 10.24 28.58 5.27
CA LYS A 196 10.62 28.10 6.60
C LYS A 196 12.04 27.52 6.60
N SER A 197 12.96 28.13 7.35
CA SER A 197 14.36 27.69 7.46
C SER A 197 14.52 26.27 8.02
N TRP A 198 13.52 25.78 8.77
CA TRP A 198 13.49 24.43 9.35
C TRP A 198 12.87 23.39 8.44
N ALA A 199 12.36 23.77 7.26
CA ALA A 199 11.76 22.88 6.28
C ALA A 199 12.53 22.85 4.97
N LYS A 200 12.73 21.66 4.41
CA LYS A 200 13.21 21.49 3.04
C LYS A 200 12.02 21.14 2.14
N VAL A 201 11.67 22.05 1.22
CA VAL A 201 10.61 21.86 0.24
C VAL A 201 11.21 21.62 -1.14
N GLU A 202 10.87 20.48 -1.75
CA GLU A 202 11.25 20.14 -3.12
C GLU A 202 10.00 20.06 -3.99
N VAL A 203 9.80 21.08 -4.83
CA VAL A 203 8.62 21.19 -5.73
C VAL A 203 8.83 20.50 -7.08
N SER A 204 10.08 20.23 -7.44
CA SER A 204 10.46 19.55 -8.68
C SER A 204 10.61 18.05 -8.48
N LEU A 205 10.49 17.29 -9.57
CA LEU A 205 10.82 15.87 -9.55
C LEU A 205 12.34 15.71 -9.37
N VAL A 206 12.71 14.95 -8.36
CA VAL A 206 14.08 14.50 -8.11
C VAL A 206 14.16 13.00 -8.36
N ASN A 207 15.36 12.49 -8.64
CA ASN A 207 15.51 11.04 -8.76
C ASN A 207 15.29 10.34 -7.40
N TYR A 208 14.99 9.05 -7.42
CA TYR A 208 14.60 8.33 -6.23
C TYR A 208 15.67 8.30 -5.13
N GLN A 209 16.93 8.21 -5.51
CA GLN A 209 18.05 8.23 -4.54
C GLN A 209 18.21 9.60 -3.88
N GLU A 210 18.07 10.68 -4.64
CA GLU A 210 18.10 12.05 -4.11
C GLU A 210 16.92 12.29 -3.16
N TYR A 211 15.72 11.84 -3.55
CA TYR A 211 14.53 11.89 -2.71
C TYR A 211 14.75 11.20 -1.35
N LEU A 212 15.22 9.95 -1.34
CA LEU A 212 15.50 9.23 -0.11
C LEU A 212 16.63 9.86 0.72
N SER A 213 17.64 10.43 0.05
CA SER A 213 18.73 11.16 0.72
C SER A 213 18.19 12.42 1.42
N SER A 214 17.34 13.19 0.74
CA SER A 214 16.71 14.38 1.31
C SER A 214 15.79 14.02 2.48
N LEU A 215 15.02 12.95 2.32
CA LEU A 215 14.18 12.41 3.40
C LEU A 215 15.02 12.05 4.63
N LYS A 216 16.12 11.33 4.46
CA LYS A 216 17.01 10.96 5.58
C LYS A 216 17.71 12.15 6.27
N LYS A 217 17.84 13.29 5.61
CA LYS A 217 18.36 14.52 6.21
C LYS A 217 17.36 15.29 7.06
N SER A 218 16.11 14.82 7.13
CA SER A 218 15.05 15.43 7.95
C SER A 218 14.53 14.46 8.98
N LYS A 219 13.94 14.95 10.09
CA LYS A 219 13.34 14.11 11.12
C LYS A 219 11.90 13.71 10.80
N PHE A 220 11.16 14.62 10.17
CA PHE A 220 9.76 14.50 9.82
C PHE A 220 9.55 14.65 8.31
N MET A 221 8.49 14.07 7.77
CA MET A 221 8.09 14.24 6.39
C MET A 221 6.57 14.45 6.27
N ILE A 222 6.15 15.43 5.49
CA ILE A 222 4.73 15.59 5.13
C ILE A 222 4.29 14.45 4.20
N CYS A 223 3.29 13.69 4.62
CA CYS A 223 2.75 12.54 3.92
C CYS A 223 1.26 12.73 3.60
N PRO A 224 0.91 13.54 2.60
CA PRO A 224 -0.48 13.74 2.21
C PRO A 224 -1.00 12.56 1.40
N ILE A 225 -2.30 12.27 1.50
CA ILE A 225 -2.94 11.25 0.68
C ILE A 225 -2.80 11.56 -0.81
N GLY A 226 -2.76 10.49 -1.61
CA GLY A 226 -2.58 10.57 -3.06
C GLY A 226 -3.88 10.31 -3.83
N ASN A 227 -3.78 9.57 -4.93
CA ASN A 227 -4.96 9.10 -5.66
C ASN A 227 -5.85 8.23 -4.76
N ALA A 228 -5.23 7.47 -3.89
CA ALA A 228 -5.89 6.69 -2.85
C ALA A 228 -5.48 7.16 -1.45
N VAL A 229 -6.09 6.57 -0.43
CA VAL A 229 -5.81 6.91 0.98
C VAL A 229 -4.36 6.58 1.32
N ASP A 230 -3.89 5.38 0.99
CA ASP A 230 -2.48 5.00 1.20
C ASP A 230 -1.61 5.35 -0.01
N CYS A 231 -0.36 5.63 0.25
CA CYS A 231 0.63 5.90 -0.80
C CYS A 231 2.04 5.45 -0.39
N HIS A 232 2.87 5.16 -1.38
CA HIS A 232 4.23 4.65 -1.19
C HIS A 232 5.10 5.50 -0.25
N ARG A 233 4.92 6.83 -0.28
CA ARG A 233 5.66 7.79 0.56
C ARG A 233 5.57 7.48 2.05
N ASN A 234 4.42 7.00 2.52
CA ASN A 234 4.20 6.67 3.92
C ASN A 234 5.19 5.58 4.37
N TRP A 235 5.34 4.56 3.54
CA TRP A 235 6.20 3.39 3.78
C TRP A 235 7.66 3.72 3.58
N GLU A 236 8.00 4.48 2.53
CA GLU A 236 9.37 4.99 2.31
C GLU A 236 9.85 5.80 3.51
N CYS A 237 8.97 6.62 4.10
CA CYS A 237 9.26 7.39 5.31
C CYS A 237 9.62 6.47 6.50
N LEU A 238 8.84 5.41 6.72
CA LEU A 238 9.07 4.43 7.79
C LEU A 238 10.36 3.63 7.55
N TYR A 239 10.61 3.15 6.31
CA TYR A 239 11.85 2.44 5.97
C TYR A 239 13.09 3.31 6.21
N MET A 240 12.99 4.60 5.94
CA MET A 240 14.09 5.55 6.22
C MET A 240 14.18 5.94 7.70
N ARG A 241 13.35 5.37 8.59
CA ARG A 241 13.26 5.68 10.01
C ARG A 241 13.00 7.17 10.26
N ARG A 242 12.07 7.73 9.50
CA ARG A 242 11.60 9.12 9.65
C ARG A 242 10.12 9.10 10.07
N VAL A 243 9.71 10.17 10.72
CA VAL A 243 8.35 10.28 11.26
C VAL A 243 7.42 10.88 10.20
N PRO A 244 6.44 10.15 9.70
CA PRO A 244 5.44 10.73 8.82
C PRO A 244 4.54 11.69 9.58
N VAL A 245 4.27 12.85 8.97
CA VAL A 245 3.29 13.83 9.41
C VAL A 245 2.07 13.69 8.50
N MET A 246 0.95 13.29 9.07
CA MET A 246 -0.23 12.88 8.31
C MET A 246 -1.50 13.52 8.84
N LYS A 247 -2.47 13.76 7.97
CA LYS A 247 -3.83 14.07 8.43
C LYS A 247 -4.42 12.85 9.14
N ARG A 248 -5.05 13.12 10.29
CA ARG A 248 -5.71 12.11 11.10
C ARG A 248 -6.87 11.47 10.34
N ASN A 249 -6.87 10.16 10.22
CA ASN A 249 -8.01 9.37 9.78
C ASN A 249 -7.98 7.95 10.37
N LYS A 250 -9.12 7.29 10.43
CA LYS A 250 -9.26 5.96 11.04
C LYS A 250 -8.40 4.90 10.37
N TYR A 251 -8.24 4.97 9.05
CA TYR A 251 -7.43 4.02 8.28
C TYR A 251 -5.97 4.03 8.74
N PHE A 252 -5.35 5.22 8.80
CA PHE A 252 -3.96 5.34 9.23
C PHE A 252 -3.77 5.11 10.73
N GLU A 253 -4.73 5.51 11.56
CA GLU A 253 -4.68 5.23 13.00
C GLU A 253 -4.69 3.72 13.29
N TYR A 254 -5.40 2.94 12.48
CA TYR A 254 -5.38 1.49 12.57
C TYR A 254 -4.09 0.89 11.98
N LEU A 255 -3.76 1.24 10.74
CA LEU A 255 -2.68 0.62 9.98
C LEU A 255 -1.29 0.93 10.56
N LEU A 256 -1.12 2.14 11.10
CA LEU A 256 0.15 2.64 11.62
C LEU A 256 0.20 2.69 13.15
N LYS A 257 -0.70 2.00 13.86
CA LYS A 257 -0.80 2.03 15.33
C LYS A 257 0.49 1.66 16.08
N ASP A 258 1.31 0.84 15.45
CA ASP A 258 2.56 0.34 16.04
C ASP A 258 3.80 1.18 15.64
N TYR A 259 3.59 2.28 14.89
CA TYR A 259 4.66 3.14 14.40
C TYR A 259 4.52 4.57 14.93
N PRO A 260 5.65 5.26 15.23
CA PRO A 260 5.63 6.67 15.57
C PRO A 260 5.16 7.52 14.37
N VAL A 261 3.99 8.14 14.49
CA VAL A 261 3.39 9.01 13.48
C VAL A 261 2.92 10.30 14.13
N LEU A 262 3.17 11.43 13.51
CA LEU A 262 2.61 12.71 13.95
C LEU A 262 1.30 12.98 13.20
N PHE A 263 0.18 12.73 13.86
CA PHE A 263 -1.13 13.02 13.30
C PHE A 263 -1.54 14.48 13.56
N VAL A 264 -1.95 15.17 12.51
CA VAL A 264 -2.46 16.54 12.56
C VAL A 264 -3.85 16.63 11.93
N ASN A 265 -4.63 17.61 12.35
CA ASN A 265 -5.95 17.85 11.73
C ASN A 265 -5.82 18.63 10.40
N ASN A 266 -4.77 19.44 10.25
CA ASN A 266 -4.48 20.21 9.04
C ASN A 266 -2.97 20.50 8.98
N TYR A 267 -2.36 20.47 7.81
CA TYR A 267 -0.94 20.76 7.62
C TYR A 267 -0.57 22.20 7.97
N SER A 268 -1.51 23.16 7.92
CA SER A 268 -1.28 24.54 8.39
C SER A 268 -0.99 24.64 9.89
N LYS A 269 -1.24 23.58 10.67
CA LYS A 269 -0.92 23.50 12.10
C LYS A 269 0.49 22.96 12.37
N VAL A 270 1.21 22.52 11.34
CA VAL A 270 2.59 22.06 11.47
C VAL A 270 3.51 23.27 11.62
N THR A 271 4.02 23.47 12.81
CA THR A 271 4.95 24.55 13.16
C THR A 271 6.27 23.98 13.63
N GLU A 272 7.32 24.81 13.69
CA GLU A 272 8.60 24.40 14.24
C GLU A 272 8.47 23.90 15.69
N ASP A 273 7.73 24.64 16.52
CA ASP A 273 7.49 24.27 17.92
C ASP A 273 6.75 22.94 18.06
N LEU A 274 5.78 22.68 17.17
CA LEU A 274 5.09 21.39 17.15
C LEU A 274 6.06 20.25 16.84
N LEU A 275 6.93 20.42 15.86
CA LEU A 275 7.92 19.39 15.49
C LEU A 275 8.96 19.18 16.59
N ILE A 276 9.44 20.26 17.22
CA ILE A 276 10.39 20.20 18.33
C ILE A 276 9.76 19.49 19.54
N SER A 277 8.54 19.83 19.91
CA SER A 277 7.84 19.19 21.04
C SER A 277 7.52 17.71 20.80
N ASN A 278 7.50 17.27 19.55
CA ASN A 278 7.28 15.88 19.15
C ASN A 278 8.56 15.14 18.71
N GLN A 279 9.75 15.67 19.03
CA GLN A 279 11.02 15.02 18.70
C GLN A 279 11.18 13.61 19.26
N HIS A 280 10.52 13.33 20.39
CA HIS A 280 10.49 12.00 20.98
C HIS A 280 9.97 10.91 20.01
N LEU A 281 9.07 11.26 19.07
CA LEU A 281 8.61 10.34 18.02
C LEU A 281 9.77 9.93 17.08
N PHE A 282 10.65 10.87 16.75
CA PHE A 282 11.84 10.54 15.97
C PHE A 282 12.79 9.62 16.75
N GLU A 283 13.00 9.86 18.03
CA GLU A 283 13.83 9.01 18.86
C GLU A 283 13.24 7.59 19.02
N GLN A 284 11.92 7.48 19.16
CA GLN A 284 11.21 6.21 19.13
C GLN A 284 11.40 5.49 17.80
N MET A 285 11.27 6.21 16.66
CA MET A 285 11.45 5.66 15.32
C MET A 285 12.85 5.07 15.12
N GLN A 286 13.89 5.63 15.73
CA GLN A 286 15.25 5.07 15.63
C GLN A 286 15.38 3.70 16.32
N ARG A 287 14.53 3.40 17.31
CA ARG A 287 14.61 2.21 18.15
C ARG A 287 13.58 1.14 17.80
N ILE A 288 12.54 1.51 17.05
CA ILE A 288 11.45 0.59 16.75
C ILE A 288 11.92 -0.60 15.88
N ASN A 289 11.38 -1.76 16.15
CA ASN A 289 11.55 -2.91 15.28
C ASN A 289 10.69 -2.74 14.00
N LEU A 290 11.33 -2.85 12.83
CA LEU A 290 10.67 -2.78 11.53
C LEU A 290 10.35 -4.17 10.94
N ASP A 291 10.33 -5.21 11.75
CA ASP A 291 9.99 -6.58 11.31
C ASP A 291 8.61 -6.64 10.62
N GLY A 292 7.66 -5.83 11.07
CA GLY A 292 6.36 -5.70 10.43
C GLY A 292 6.39 -5.10 9.01
N LEU A 293 7.53 -4.54 8.59
CA LEU A 293 7.76 -4.04 7.24
C LEU A 293 8.59 -5.01 6.37
N ASP A 294 8.99 -6.18 6.90
CA ASP A 294 9.57 -7.26 6.10
C ASP A 294 8.45 -8.08 5.47
N ILE A 295 8.46 -8.22 4.15
CA ILE A 295 7.36 -8.83 3.40
C ILE A 295 7.08 -10.28 3.82
N GLN A 296 8.12 -11.06 4.12
CA GLN A 296 7.92 -12.45 4.53
C GLN A 296 7.27 -12.53 5.92
N LYS A 297 7.82 -11.78 6.89
CA LYS A 297 7.27 -11.74 8.25
C LYS A 297 5.84 -11.18 8.28
N PHE A 298 5.60 -10.17 7.44
CA PHE A 298 4.28 -9.57 7.26
C PHE A 298 3.27 -10.60 6.73
N TYR A 299 3.62 -11.30 5.65
CA TYR A 299 2.80 -12.35 5.05
C TYR A 299 2.51 -13.48 6.05
N ASP A 300 3.57 -14.03 6.68
CA ASP A 300 3.44 -15.13 7.64
C ASP A 300 2.52 -14.75 8.82
N LYS A 301 2.65 -13.51 9.33
CA LYS A 301 1.80 -12.99 10.39
C LYS A 301 0.33 -12.98 9.97
N ILE A 302 0.01 -12.42 8.80
CA ILE A 302 -1.38 -12.35 8.32
C ILE A 302 -1.97 -13.74 8.14
N VAL A 303 -1.22 -14.66 7.53
CA VAL A 303 -1.68 -16.03 7.33
C VAL A 303 -1.98 -16.69 8.67
N ASN A 304 -1.07 -16.57 9.65
CA ASN A 304 -1.28 -17.15 10.98
C ASN A 304 -2.45 -16.50 11.75
N ASP A 305 -2.65 -15.20 11.61
CA ASP A 305 -3.76 -14.48 12.26
C ASP A 305 -5.12 -14.80 11.60
N SER A 306 -5.15 -15.37 10.39
CA SER A 306 -6.37 -15.69 9.63
C SER A 306 -6.87 -17.12 9.87
N ILE A 307 -6.04 -18.00 10.42
CA ILE A 307 -6.35 -19.40 10.70
C ILE A 307 -6.81 -19.54 12.15
#